data_1e672efe3cbe8fba3423f078cbdb67a8
#
_entry.id   1e672efe3cbe8fba3423f078cbdb67a8
#
_cell.length_a   1.000
_cell.length_b   1.000
_cell.length_c   1.000
_cell.angle_alpha   90.00
_cell.angle_beta   90.00
_cell.angle_gamma   90.00
#
_symmetry.space_group_name_H-M   'P 1'
#
loop_
_entity.id
_entity.type
_entity.pdbx_description
1 polymer ?
#
loop_
_entity_poly.entity_id
_entity_poly.type
_entity_poly.pdbx_seq_one_letter_code
_entity_poly.pdbx_strand_id
1 'polypeptide(L)'
;MGILLIISSCSGCLEVPIEACEDTDCFPFNNELLNDLLSNPKSLDVLLLASENSKLRVKSSTTYETETQMGEIHWNVAKDDEQNLRSIAMRFSLGTSSIDTEVIEGTETTNIRLGNVWYEGRDAIPDYKDPFYEIAQQATEDPDGFWPSFGFDTTSISNLEWTITHDVQSLEQVASAQNETHSIILVLKGMPPQLIGVELYGNDDSAFVLSIEKGDDVQLFLQPDLPKAAIEFDIEDPVELSDGSTIWAGYVPSGFTSEVNPADLTFHVVESEATIVEFNLADLSSNQTDEHGDWWDFIYWDYSGDGYFSSSDYYEIRTNSSRVVSIKTYDSWADSWTDATFS
;
A
#
# COMPACT_ATOMS: atom_id res chain seq x y z
N MET A 1 54.14 -46.13 11.32
CA MET A 1 53.01 -46.35 10.39
C MET A 1 51.73 -46.28 11.22
N GLY A 2 51.22 -45.10 11.41
CA GLY A 2 50.05 -44.80 12.26
C GLY A 2 48.84 -44.51 11.37
N ILE A 3 47.80 -45.30 11.54
CA ILE A 3 46.52 -45.16 10.85
C ILE A 3 45.69 -44.15 11.65
N LEU A 4 45.44 -43.00 11.06
CA LEU A 4 44.57 -41.98 11.60
C LEU A 4 43.13 -42.36 11.24
N LEU A 5 42.32 -42.78 12.22
CA LEU A 5 40.89 -43.00 12.09
C LEU A 5 40.19 -41.65 12.21
N ILE A 6 39.71 -41.12 11.09
CA ILE A 6 38.81 -39.98 11.08
C ILE A 6 37.40 -40.52 11.39
N ILE A 7 36.95 -40.30 12.61
CA ILE A 7 35.54 -40.49 12.99
C ILE A 7 34.79 -39.26 12.49
N SER A 8 34.13 -39.37 11.34
CA SER A 8 33.11 -38.42 10.94
C SER A 8 31.91 -38.62 11.86
N SER A 9 31.77 -37.74 12.84
CA SER A 9 30.51 -37.59 13.58
C SER A 9 29.45 -37.05 12.64
N CYS A 10 28.66 -37.93 12.06
CA CYS A 10 27.32 -37.55 11.58
C CYS A 10 26.54 -37.13 12.83
N SER A 11 26.47 -35.83 13.07
CA SER A 11 25.41 -35.26 13.89
C SER A 11 24.09 -35.47 13.09
N GLY A 12 23.47 -36.62 13.29
CA GLY A 12 22.10 -36.82 12.92
C GLY A 12 21.30 -35.76 13.66
N CYS A 13 20.65 -34.90 12.94
CA CYS A 13 19.50 -34.18 13.47
C CYS A 13 18.58 -35.26 14.06
N LEU A 14 18.55 -35.40 15.38
CA LEU A 14 17.47 -36.01 16.07
C LEU A 14 16.28 -35.09 15.79
N GLU A 15 15.50 -35.39 14.76
CA GLU A 15 14.14 -34.93 14.70
C GLU A 15 13.49 -35.44 16.00
N VAL A 16 13.32 -34.54 16.95
CA VAL A 16 12.45 -34.79 18.10
C VAL A 16 11.11 -35.14 17.47
N PRO A 17 10.59 -36.36 17.66
CA PRO A 17 9.27 -36.67 17.14
C PRO A 17 8.34 -35.64 17.76
N ILE A 18 7.73 -34.80 16.92
CA ILE A 18 6.64 -33.95 17.34
C ILE A 18 5.62 -34.92 17.89
N GLU A 19 5.41 -34.95 19.21
CA GLU A 19 4.33 -35.73 19.79
C GLU A 19 3.07 -35.32 19.03
N ALA A 20 2.48 -36.30 18.36
CA ALA A 20 1.33 -36.05 17.51
C ALA A 20 0.25 -35.40 18.39
N CYS A 21 0.02 -34.12 18.20
CA CYS A 21 -0.98 -33.42 18.94
C CYS A 21 -2.34 -33.79 18.32
N GLU A 22 -3.15 -34.50 19.10
CA GLU A 22 -4.51 -34.89 18.70
C GLU A 22 -5.57 -34.03 19.39
N ASP A 23 -5.16 -33.05 20.17
CA ASP A 23 -6.02 -32.22 21.01
C ASP A 23 -6.60 -31.00 20.27
N THR A 24 -7.67 -30.44 20.86
CA THR A 24 -8.33 -29.20 20.41
C THR A 24 -7.39 -28.00 20.41
N ASP A 25 -6.29 -28.03 21.16
CA ASP A 25 -5.29 -26.99 21.19
C ASP A 25 -4.49 -26.88 19.88
N CYS A 26 -4.36 -27.99 19.15
CA CYS A 26 -3.71 -28.03 17.83
C CYS A 26 -4.69 -27.87 16.67
N PHE A 27 -5.94 -28.28 16.87
CA PHE A 27 -6.98 -28.27 15.85
C PHE A 27 -8.26 -27.62 16.41
N PRO A 28 -8.25 -26.27 16.60
CA PRO A 28 -9.32 -25.58 17.33
C PRO A 28 -10.62 -25.43 16.53
N PHE A 29 -10.61 -25.58 15.21
CA PHE A 29 -11.82 -25.39 14.42
C PHE A 29 -12.88 -26.43 14.78
N ASN A 30 -14.07 -25.92 15.07
CA ASN A 30 -15.31 -26.68 15.19
C ASN A 30 -16.48 -25.81 14.68
N ASN A 31 -17.64 -26.38 14.45
CA ASN A 31 -18.79 -25.66 13.89
C ASN A 31 -19.22 -24.45 14.73
N GLU A 32 -19.15 -24.53 16.05
CA GLU A 32 -19.55 -23.45 16.93
C GLU A 32 -18.58 -22.26 16.79
N LEU A 33 -17.27 -22.50 16.89
CA LEU A 33 -16.25 -21.47 16.74
C LEU A 33 -16.31 -20.81 15.36
N LEU A 34 -16.46 -21.59 14.28
CA LEU A 34 -16.49 -21.06 12.92
C LEU A 34 -17.72 -20.19 12.66
N ASN A 35 -18.90 -20.59 13.15
CA ASN A 35 -20.10 -19.78 13.04
C ASN A 35 -20.00 -18.51 13.88
N ASP A 36 -19.36 -18.57 15.02
CA ASP A 36 -19.13 -17.42 15.90
C ASP A 36 -18.13 -16.42 15.26
N LEU A 37 -17.06 -16.94 14.64
CA LEU A 37 -16.08 -16.13 13.90
C LEU A 37 -16.71 -15.37 12.74
N LEU A 38 -17.60 -16.00 11.99
CA LEU A 38 -18.26 -15.37 10.84
C LEU A 38 -19.40 -14.44 11.23
N SER A 39 -20.05 -14.70 12.36
CA SER A 39 -21.06 -13.78 12.91
C SER A 39 -20.45 -12.52 13.53
N ASN A 40 -19.15 -12.57 13.88
CA ASN A 40 -18.40 -11.45 14.41
C ASN A 40 -17.13 -11.22 13.57
N PRO A 41 -17.18 -10.42 12.49
CA PRO A 41 -16.04 -10.16 11.60
C PRO A 41 -14.77 -9.74 12.33
N LYS A 42 -14.90 -9.03 13.47
CA LYS A 42 -13.74 -8.61 14.28
C LYS A 42 -12.97 -9.75 14.91
N SER A 43 -13.58 -10.91 15.10
CA SER A 43 -12.89 -12.09 15.66
C SER A 43 -11.87 -12.70 14.68
N LEU A 44 -12.15 -12.65 13.37
CA LEU A 44 -11.20 -13.07 12.34
C LEU A 44 -10.03 -12.09 12.26
N ASP A 45 -10.28 -10.80 12.37
CA ASP A 45 -9.25 -9.77 12.40
C ASP A 45 -8.23 -10.03 13.52
N VAL A 46 -8.70 -10.42 14.70
CA VAL A 46 -7.84 -10.76 15.85
C VAL A 46 -6.97 -11.98 15.57
N LEU A 47 -7.49 -13.00 14.88
CA LEU A 47 -6.71 -14.18 14.49
C LEU A 47 -5.61 -13.86 13.47
N LEU A 48 -5.86 -12.92 12.56
CA LEU A 48 -4.89 -12.44 11.58
C LEU A 48 -3.80 -11.60 12.25
N LEU A 49 -4.19 -10.73 13.16
CA LEU A 49 -3.35 -9.69 13.74
C LEU A 49 -2.64 -10.14 15.04
N ALA A 50 -3.17 -11.16 15.72
CA ALA A 50 -2.54 -11.73 16.90
C ALA A 50 -1.27 -12.56 16.62
N SER A 51 -0.72 -12.47 15.39
CA SER A 51 0.55 -13.12 15.11
C SER A 51 1.69 -12.31 15.72
N GLU A 52 2.28 -12.78 16.80
CA GLU A 52 3.50 -12.23 17.46
C GLU A 52 4.76 -12.38 16.58
N ASN A 53 4.62 -12.66 15.28
CA ASN A 53 5.75 -12.81 14.40
C ASN A 53 6.33 -11.44 14.06
N SER A 54 7.63 -11.30 14.24
CA SER A 54 8.39 -10.13 13.83
C SER A 54 8.41 -9.93 12.31
N LYS A 55 8.15 -11.00 11.54
CA LYS A 55 8.07 -11.00 10.08
C LYS A 55 6.73 -11.58 9.65
N LEU A 56 5.94 -10.77 8.97
CA LEU A 56 4.59 -11.11 8.55
C LEU A 56 4.31 -10.51 7.18
N ARG A 57 3.64 -11.27 6.31
CA ARG A 57 3.10 -10.80 5.04
C ARG A 57 1.70 -11.32 4.83
N VAL A 58 0.79 -10.43 4.53
CA VAL A 58 -0.58 -10.75 4.14
C VAL A 58 -0.79 -10.35 2.69
N LYS A 59 -1.17 -11.30 1.86
CA LYS A 59 -1.54 -11.07 0.46
C LYS A 59 -3.03 -11.33 0.31
N SER A 60 -3.74 -10.43 -0.36
CA SER A 60 -5.12 -10.66 -0.77
C SER A 60 -5.28 -10.40 -2.26
N SER A 61 -6.18 -11.16 -2.87
CA SER A 61 -6.63 -11.01 -4.24
C SER A 61 -8.14 -11.02 -4.26
N THR A 62 -8.74 -10.00 -4.86
CA THR A 62 -10.18 -9.92 -5.08
C THR A 62 -10.43 -9.85 -6.58
N THR A 63 -11.19 -10.79 -7.11
CA THR A 63 -11.67 -10.80 -8.48
C THR A 63 -13.15 -10.48 -8.47
N TYR A 64 -13.57 -9.58 -9.34
CA TYR A 64 -14.97 -9.19 -9.48
C TYR A 64 -15.34 -8.98 -10.94
N GLU A 65 -16.61 -9.24 -11.26
CA GLU A 65 -17.16 -9.00 -12.58
C GLU A 65 -17.86 -7.62 -12.61
N THR A 66 -17.55 -6.84 -13.64
CA THR A 66 -18.33 -5.66 -14.01
C THR A 66 -19.23 -6.01 -15.19
N GLU A 67 -20.16 -5.13 -15.56
CA GLU A 67 -21.06 -5.35 -16.72
C GLU A 67 -20.32 -5.65 -18.03
N THR A 68 -19.04 -5.29 -18.14
CA THR A 68 -18.29 -5.34 -19.41
C THR A 68 -16.98 -6.10 -19.34
N GLN A 69 -16.41 -6.30 -18.15
CA GLN A 69 -15.06 -6.89 -18.01
C GLN A 69 -14.77 -7.36 -16.58
N MET A 70 -13.81 -8.26 -16.46
CA MET A 70 -13.29 -8.71 -15.16
C MET A 70 -12.32 -7.67 -14.59
N GLY A 71 -12.45 -7.42 -13.30
CA GLY A 71 -11.53 -6.63 -12.50
C GLY A 71 -10.82 -7.47 -11.45
N GLU A 72 -9.62 -7.07 -11.09
CA GLU A 72 -8.82 -7.75 -10.09
C GLU A 72 -8.04 -6.73 -9.25
N ILE A 73 -8.08 -6.90 -7.93
CA ILE A 73 -7.33 -6.08 -6.98
C ILE A 73 -6.46 -7.02 -6.15
N HIS A 74 -5.16 -6.76 -6.13
CA HIS A 74 -4.22 -7.45 -5.25
C HIS A 74 -3.66 -6.47 -4.23
N TRP A 75 -3.66 -6.88 -2.97
CA TRP A 75 -2.96 -6.21 -1.90
C TRP A 75 -1.88 -7.12 -1.33
N ASN A 76 -0.76 -6.53 -0.97
CA ASN A 76 0.32 -7.22 -0.27
C ASN A 76 0.88 -6.25 0.78
N VAL A 77 0.61 -6.54 2.05
CA VAL A 77 1.13 -5.79 3.19
C VAL A 77 2.11 -6.68 3.93
N ALA A 78 3.29 -6.17 4.21
CA ALA A 78 4.33 -6.92 4.91
C ALA A 78 5.07 -6.05 5.92
N LYS A 79 5.62 -6.71 6.95
CA LYS A 79 6.50 -6.11 7.95
C LYS A 79 7.72 -6.99 8.23
N ASP A 80 8.80 -6.36 8.60
CA ASP A 80 9.98 -6.95 9.21
C ASP A 80 10.40 -6.06 10.39
N ASP A 81 9.94 -6.39 11.61
CA ASP A 81 10.21 -5.63 12.83
C ASP A 81 11.68 -5.69 13.22
N GLU A 82 12.44 -6.71 12.77
CA GLU A 82 13.86 -6.84 13.05
C GLU A 82 14.69 -5.80 12.29
N GLN A 83 14.24 -5.44 11.09
CA GLN A 83 14.89 -4.44 10.25
C GLN A 83 14.16 -3.08 10.28
N ASN A 84 13.04 -2.96 10.98
CA ASN A 84 12.14 -1.80 10.94
C ASN A 84 11.73 -1.44 9.50
N LEU A 85 11.32 -2.46 8.75
CA LEU A 85 10.81 -2.31 7.39
C LEU A 85 9.33 -2.68 7.32
N ARG A 86 8.58 -1.92 6.53
CA ARG A 86 7.23 -2.28 6.14
C ARG A 86 7.05 -2.09 4.64
N SER A 87 6.14 -2.86 4.04
CA SER A 87 5.83 -2.78 2.62
C SER A 87 4.33 -2.79 2.41
N ILE A 88 3.87 -1.93 1.49
CA ILE A 88 2.52 -1.94 0.97
C ILE A 88 2.62 -1.99 -0.54
N ALA A 89 2.06 -3.03 -1.15
CA ALA A 89 1.95 -3.15 -2.59
C ALA A 89 0.50 -3.31 -3.01
N MET A 90 0.13 -2.65 -4.09
CA MET A 90 -1.19 -2.73 -4.70
C MET A 90 -1.04 -2.97 -6.20
N ARG A 91 -1.83 -3.92 -6.71
CA ARG A 91 -2.06 -4.07 -8.14
C ARG A 91 -3.56 -4.02 -8.39
N PHE A 92 -3.95 -3.13 -9.29
CA PHE A 92 -5.30 -3.04 -9.80
C PHE A 92 -5.28 -3.35 -11.29
N SER A 93 -6.16 -4.23 -11.75
CA SER A 93 -6.34 -4.52 -13.17
C SER A 93 -7.81 -4.50 -13.56
N LEU A 94 -8.09 -3.92 -14.73
CA LEU A 94 -9.42 -3.90 -15.32
C LEU A 94 -9.29 -4.11 -16.83
N GLY A 95 -9.73 -5.26 -17.31
CA GLY A 95 -9.54 -5.67 -18.70
C GLY A 95 -8.05 -5.76 -19.07
N THR A 96 -7.59 -4.88 -19.96
CA THR A 96 -6.19 -4.84 -20.42
C THR A 96 -5.34 -3.79 -19.70
N SER A 97 -5.94 -2.98 -18.83
CA SER A 97 -5.25 -1.93 -18.08
C SER A 97 -4.86 -2.43 -16.70
N SER A 98 -3.66 -2.08 -16.24
CA SER A 98 -3.23 -2.38 -14.88
C SER A 98 -2.36 -1.26 -14.31
N ILE A 99 -2.52 -1.03 -13.02
CA ILE A 99 -1.66 -0.19 -12.18
C ILE A 99 -0.99 -1.13 -11.18
N ASP A 100 0.31 -1.00 -11.01
CA ASP A 100 1.10 -1.84 -10.10
C ASP A 100 2.09 -0.95 -9.35
N THR A 101 1.92 -0.83 -8.05
CA THR A 101 2.72 0.02 -7.17
C THR A 101 3.16 -0.75 -5.94
N GLU A 102 4.32 -0.41 -5.41
CA GLU A 102 4.84 -0.95 -4.15
C GLU A 102 5.68 0.11 -3.44
N VAL A 103 5.47 0.25 -2.14
CA VAL A 103 6.27 1.10 -1.28
C VAL A 103 6.92 0.22 -0.21
N ILE A 104 8.22 0.33 -0.04
CA ILE A 104 8.96 -0.29 1.07
C ILE A 104 9.55 0.85 1.89
N GLU A 105 9.04 1.02 3.10
CA GLU A 105 9.40 2.10 4.00
C GLU A 105 10.37 1.61 5.07
N GLY A 106 11.41 2.38 5.29
CA GLY A 106 12.37 2.21 6.37
C GLY A 106 12.54 3.48 7.19
N THR A 107 13.36 3.42 8.22
CA THR A 107 13.57 4.55 9.15
C THR A 107 14.41 5.69 8.56
N GLU A 108 15.16 5.44 7.50
CA GLU A 108 16.05 6.43 6.87
C GLU A 108 15.65 6.73 5.41
N THR A 109 15.14 5.72 4.72
CA THR A 109 14.80 5.83 3.29
C THR A 109 13.56 5.02 2.96
N THR A 110 12.93 5.38 1.86
CA THR A 110 11.78 4.67 1.28
C THR A 110 12.10 4.29 -0.16
N ASN A 111 11.71 3.10 -0.59
CA ASN A 111 11.75 2.69 -1.98
C ASN A 111 10.34 2.61 -2.54
N ILE A 112 10.15 3.15 -3.72
CA ILE A 112 8.86 3.18 -4.42
C ILE A 112 9.01 2.49 -5.77
N ARG A 113 8.13 1.54 -6.07
CA ARG A 113 8.06 0.87 -7.36
C ARG A 113 6.82 1.30 -8.14
N LEU A 114 7.06 1.65 -9.38
CA LEU A 114 6.06 2.03 -10.36
C LEU A 114 6.18 1.14 -11.58
N GLY A 115 5.22 0.28 -11.76
CA GLY A 115 5.32 -0.78 -12.74
C GLY A 115 6.58 -1.61 -12.49
N ASN A 116 7.59 -1.46 -13.36
CA ASN A 116 8.84 -2.21 -13.28
C ASN A 116 10.06 -1.37 -12.84
N VAL A 117 9.85 -0.11 -12.45
CA VAL A 117 10.96 0.80 -12.09
C VAL A 117 10.91 1.13 -10.61
N TRP A 118 12.06 1.05 -9.95
CA TRP A 118 12.25 1.43 -8.56
C TRP A 118 12.88 2.81 -8.44
N TYR A 119 12.43 3.56 -7.44
CA TYR A 119 12.89 4.90 -7.08
C TYR A 119 13.15 4.98 -5.57
N GLU A 120 14.02 5.90 -5.18
CA GLU A 120 14.06 6.38 -3.80
C GLU A 120 12.90 7.35 -3.59
N GLY A 121 12.08 7.10 -2.56
CA GLY A 121 10.98 7.98 -2.15
C GLY A 121 11.41 8.95 -1.06
N ARG A 122 10.56 9.96 -0.79
CA ARG A 122 10.83 11.00 0.22
C ARG A 122 10.53 10.55 1.65
N ASP A 123 9.56 9.65 1.79
CA ASP A 123 8.91 9.36 3.07
C ASP A 123 9.69 8.28 3.82
N ALA A 124 10.64 8.69 4.64
CA ALA A 124 11.20 7.82 5.66
C ALA A 124 10.25 7.79 6.89
N ILE A 125 10.22 6.67 7.62
CA ILE A 125 9.48 6.56 8.86
C ILE A 125 10.49 6.55 10.02
N PRO A 126 10.89 7.73 10.57
CA PRO A 126 11.88 7.79 11.64
C PRO A 126 11.48 6.96 12.86
N ASP A 127 10.19 6.95 13.17
CA ASP A 127 9.58 6.15 14.21
C ASP A 127 8.81 5.00 13.57
N TYR A 128 9.45 3.84 13.44
CA TYR A 128 8.84 2.66 12.84
C TYR A 128 7.53 2.29 13.53
N LYS A 129 6.49 2.06 12.72
CA LYS A 129 5.18 1.60 13.16
C LYS A 129 4.79 0.32 12.44
N ASP A 130 4.30 -0.64 13.20
CA ASP A 130 3.76 -1.88 12.65
C ASP A 130 2.50 -1.60 11.81
N PRO A 131 2.51 -1.89 10.48
CA PRO A 131 1.38 -1.60 9.61
C PRO A 131 0.14 -2.40 9.98
N PHE A 132 0.30 -3.60 10.52
CA PHE A 132 -0.84 -4.42 10.94
C PHE A 132 -1.48 -3.89 12.22
N TYR A 133 -0.70 -3.27 13.10
CA TYR A 133 -1.25 -2.59 14.27
C TYR A 133 -2.06 -1.34 13.86
N GLU A 134 -1.57 -0.56 12.91
CA GLU A 134 -2.28 0.61 12.40
C GLU A 134 -3.59 0.22 11.70
N ILE A 135 -3.57 -0.82 10.85
CA ILE A 135 -4.76 -1.37 10.20
C ILE A 135 -5.75 -1.89 11.26
N ALA A 136 -5.28 -2.60 12.28
CA ALA A 136 -6.12 -3.09 13.36
C ALA A 136 -6.77 -1.94 14.15
N GLN A 137 -6.03 -0.87 14.41
CA GLN A 137 -6.56 0.31 15.10
C GLN A 137 -7.67 0.96 14.26
N GLN A 138 -7.47 1.15 12.98
CA GLN A 138 -8.50 1.66 12.07
C GLN A 138 -9.72 0.74 12.02
N ALA A 139 -9.52 -0.57 11.92
CA ALA A 139 -10.61 -1.54 11.90
C ALA A 139 -11.43 -1.57 13.20
N THR A 140 -10.85 -1.22 14.36
CA THR A 140 -11.62 -1.13 15.61
C THR A 140 -12.57 0.06 15.65
N GLU A 141 -12.28 1.09 14.88
CA GLU A 141 -13.13 2.29 14.74
C GLU A 141 -14.21 2.07 13.67
N ASP A 142 -13.99 1.18 12.71
CA ASP A 142 -14.97 0.82 11.68
C ASP A 142 -15.94 -0.24 12.23
N PRO A 143 -17.28 0.01 12.21
CA PRO A 143 -18.27 -0.98 12.63
C PRO A 143 -18.25 -2.26 11.78
N ASP A 144 -17.82 -2.17 10.52
CA ASP A 144 -17.79 -3.29 9.59
C ASP A 144 -16.49 -4.12 9.70
N GLY A 145 -15.48 -3.61 10.41
CA GLY A 145 -14.22 -4.30 10.67
C GLY A 145 -13.21 -4.27 9.49
N PHE A 146 -12.16 -5.07 9.62
CA PHE A 146 -11.02 -5.13 8.69
C PHE A 146 -11.35 -5.73 7.31
N TRP A 147 -12.24 -6.73 7.29
CA TRP A 147 -12.53 -7.52 6.09
C TRP A 147 -13.07 -6.73 4.90
N PRO A 148 -13.98 -5.73 5.07
CA PRO A 148 -14.44 -4.91 3.96
C PRO A 148 -13.32 -4.15 3.25
N SER A 149 -12.25 -3.78 3.97
CA SER A 149 -11.06 -3.14 3.39
C SER A 149 -10.34 -4.05 2.37
N PHE A 150 -10.53 -5.37 2.49
CA PHE A 150 -10.05 -6.36 1.54
C PHE A 150 -11.15 -6.85 0.57
N GLY A 151 -12.32 -6.23 0.57
CA GLY A 151 -13.43 -6.61 -0.30
C GLY A 151 -14.22 -7.85 0.14
N PHE A 152 -14.12 -8.23 1.42
CA PHE A 152 -14.77 -9.43 1.96
C PHE A 152 -16.03 -9.07 2.75
N ASP A 153 -17.18 -9.64 2.35
CA ASP A 153 -18.46 -9.53 3.08
C ASP A 153 -18.81 -10.85 3.77
N THR A 154 -18.66 -10.89 5.09
CA THR A 154 -18.96 -12.08 5.89
C THR A 154 -20.46 -12.36 6.06
N THR A 155 -21.34 -11.40 5.77
CA THR A 155 -22.79 -11.55 5.98
C THR A 155 -23.43 -12.56 5.03
N SER A 156 -22.83 -12.74 3.83
CA SER A 156 -23.32 -13.65 2.79
C SER A 156 -23.07 -15.13 3.12
N ILE A 157 -22.23 -15.43 4.10
CA ILE A 157 -21.78 -16.79 4.44
C ILE A 157 -22.13 -17.22 5.88
N SER A 158 -23.09 -16.56 6.52
CA SER A 158 -23.55 -16.93 7.86
C SER A 158 -24.32 -18.27 7.87
N ASN A 159 -24.20 -19.04 8.96
CA ASN A 159 -24.90 -20.30 9.20
C ASN A 159 -24.61 -21.43 8.21
N LEU A 160 -23.36 -21.60 7.79
CA LEU A 160 -22.94 -22.70 6.94
C LEU A 160 -22.73 -24.00 7.74
N GLU A 161 -22.88 -25.15 7.06
CA GLU A 161 -22.45 -26.43 7.58
C GLU A 161 -21.00 -26.69 7.16
N TRP A 162 -20.12 -26.85 8.15
CA TRP A 162 -18.70 -26.97 7.94
C TRP A 162 -18.25 -28.41 7.83
N THR A 163 -17.38 -28.67 6.85
CA THR A 163 -16.57 -29.88 6.76
C THR A 163 -15.17 -29.54 7.26
N ILE A 164 -14.72 -30.21 8.33
CA ILE A 164 -13.44 -29.93 8.97
C ILE A 164 -12.55 -31.17 8.82
N THR A 165 -11.35 -30.96 8.29
CA THR A 165 -10.32 -31.99 8.15
C THR A 165 -9.02 -31.51 8.79
N HIS A 166 -8.16 -32.42 9.24
CA HIS A 166 -6.85 -32.09 9.79
C HIS A 166 -5.79 -33.10 9.38
N ASP A 167 -4.56 -32.60 9.26
CA ASP A 167 -3.37 -33.41 9.02
C ASP A 167 -2.40 -33.22 10.18
N VAL A 168 -2.21 -34.28 10.97
CA VAL A 168 -1.35 -34.28 12.15
C VAL A 168 0.14 -34.12 11.76
N GLN A 169 0.56 -34.51 10.56
CA GLN A 169 1.95 -34.43 10.14
C GLN A 169 2.35 -33.00 9.77
N SER A 170 1.49 -32.28 9.08
CA SER A 170 1.71 -30.90 8.68
C SER A 170 1.22 -29.88 9.73
N LEU A 171 0.55 -30.35 10.79
CA LEU A 171 -0.17 -29.51 11.76
C LEU A 171 -1.11 -28.51 11.06
N GLU A 172 -1.84 -29.02 10.06
CA GLU A 172 -2.75 -28.23 9.25
C GLU A 172 -4.19 -28.65 9.51
N GLN A 173 -5.07 -27.67 9.65
CA GLN A 173 -6.51 -27.87 9.74
C GLN A 173 -7.20 -27.04 8.67
N VAL A 174 -8.08 -27.70 7.91
CA VAL A 174 -8.87 -27.06 6.86
C VAL A 174 -10.34 -27.17 7.22
N ALA A 175 -11.03 -26.04 7.21
CA ALA A 175 -12.47 -25.95 7.32
C ALA A 175 -13.04 -25.43 6.01
N SER A 176 -13.99 -26.15 5.45
CA SER A 176 -14.68 -25.74 4.22
C SER A 176 -16.19 -25.79 4.41
N ALA A 177 -16.89 -24.85 3.82
CA ALA A 177 -18.33 -24.78 3.79
C ALA A 177 -18.83 -24.19 2.48
N GLN A 178 -20.06 -24.51 2.11
CA GLN A 178 -20.68 -23.97 0.90
C GLN A 178 -22.19 -23.84 1.08
N ASN A 179 -22.78 -22.89 0.37
CA ASN A 179 -24.22 -22.77 0.17
C ASN A 179 -24.54 -22.69 -1.33
N GLU A 180 -25.73 -22.27 -1.71
CA GLU A 180 -26.13 -22.17 -3.13
C GLU A 180 -25.38 -21.10 -3.91
N THR A 181 -24.78 -20.10 -3.24
CA THR A 181 -24.19 -18.92 -3.85
C THR A 181 -22.69 -18.75 -3.56
N HIS A 182 -22.19 -19.33 -2.46
CA HIS A 182 -20.81 -19.13 -2.03
C HIS A 182 -20.18 -20.41 -1.51
N SER A 183 -18.84 -20.50 -1.64
CA SER A 183 -18.01 -21.47 -0.92
C SER A 183 -16.88 -20.75 -0.20
N ILE A 184 -16.52 -21.26 0.99
CA ILE A 184 -15.44 -20.72 1.80
C ILE A 184 -14.51 -21.84 2.27
N ILE A 185 -13.19 -21.53 2.29
CA ILE A 185 -12.15 -22.39 2.84
C ILE A 185 -11.31 -21.57 3.81
N LEU A 186 -11.09 -22.11 5.01
CA LEU A 186 -10.19 -21.54 6.01
C LEU A 186 -9.09 -22.53 6.31
N VAL A 187 -7.84 -22.07 6.38
CA VAL A 187 -6.67 -22.90 6.64
C VAL A 187 -5.92 -22.40 7.86
N LEU A 188 -5.81 -23.25 8.90
CA LEU A 188 -4.92 -23.06 10.03
C LEU A 188 -3.68 -23.94 9.88
N LYS A 189 -2.52 -23.47 10.38
CA LYS A 189 -1.28 -24.24 10.41
C LYS A 189 -0.41 -23.86 11.59
N GLY A 190 0.35 -24.86 12.07
CA GLY A 190 1.40 -24.69 13.05
C GLY A 190 0.95 -24.92 14.49
N MET A 191 1.86 -24.65 15.43
CA MET A 191 1.65 -24.79 16.86
C MET A 191 2.31 -23.61 17.60
N PRO A 192 1.53 -22.68 18.18
CA PRO A 192 0.05 -22.64 18.19
C PRO A 192 -0.53 -22.48 16.77
N PRO A 193 -1.76 -22.99 16.53
CA PRO A 193 -2.40 -22.89 15.22
C PRO A 193 -2.70 -21.43 14.87
N GLN A 194 -2.36 -21.07 13.65
CA GLN A 194 -2.53 -19.72 13.12
C GLN A 194 -3.19 -19.77 11.74
N LEU A 195 -4.06 -18.82 11.47
CA LEU A 195 -4.68 -18.70 10.15
C LEU A 195 -3.60 -18.37 9.12
N ILE A 196 -3.56 -19.14 8.04
CA ILE A 196 -2.61 -18.96 6.92
C ILE A 196 -3.32 -18.74 5.57
N GLY A 197 -4.61 -18.99 5.49
CA GLY A 197 -5.36 -18.81 4.26
C GLY A 197 -6.86 -18.70 4.48
N VAL A 198 -7.48 -17.89 3.62
CA VAL A 198 -8.93 -17.77 3.44
C VAL A 198 -9.20 -17.72 1.96
N GLU A 199 -10.14 -18.54 1.49
CA GLU A 199 -10.62 -18.52 0.12
C GLU A 199 -12.14 -18.42 0.13
N LEU A 200 -12.69 -17.48 -0.62
CA LEU A 200 -14.12 -17.31 -0.83
C LEU A 200 -14.39 -17.24 -2.33
N TYR A 201 -15.33 -18.01 -2.79
CA TYR A 201 -15.77 -18.04 -4.19
C TYR A 201 -17.27 -17.81 -4.27
N GLY A 202 -17.70 -16.92 -5.15
CA GLY A 202 -19.10 -16.71 -5.54
C GLY A 202 -19.46 -17.48 -6.80
N ASN A 203 -20.76 -17.63 -7.07
CA ASN A 203 -21.25 -18.28 -8.30
C ASN A 203 -21.15 -17.38 -9.55
N ASP A 204 -20.80 -16.12 -9.39
CA ASP A 204 -20.64 -15.08 -10.40
C ASP A 204 -19.17 -14.88 -10.83
N ASP A 205 -18.34 -15.90 -10.67
CA ASP A 205 -16.89 -15.85 -10.89
C ASP A 205 -16.15 -14.85 -9.98
N SER A 206 -16.84 -14.26 -8.99
CA SER A 206 -16.16 -13.47 -7.94
C SER A 206 -15.34 -14.37 -7.02
N ALA A 207 -14.17 -13.89 -6.65
CA ALA A 207 -13.28 -14.61 -5.73
C ALA A 207 -12.55 -13.66 -4.81
N PHE A 208 -12.38 -14.09 -3.57
CA PHE A 208 -11.45 -13.47 -2.62
C PHE A 208 -10.51 -14.54 -2.09
N VAL A 209 -9.22 -14.29 -2.20
CA VAL A 209 -8.18 -15.20 -1.69
C VAL A 209 -7.24 -14.39 -0.81
N LEU A 210 -7.01 -14.87 0.41
CA LEU A 210 -6.06 -14.29 1.35
C LEU A 210 -5.05 -15.35 1.78
N SER A 211 -3.77 -15.01 1.78
CA SER A 211 -2.69 -15.86 2.26
C SER A 211 -1.76 -15.10 3.21
N ILE A 212 -1.22 -15.83 4.19
CA ILE A 212 -0.35 -15.29 5.22
C ILE A 212 0.98 -16.05 5.21
N GLU A 213 2.07 -15.32 5.05
CA GLU A 213 3.46 -15.81 5.13
C GLU A 213 4.10 -15.28 6.41
N LYS A 214 5.00 -16.05 7.04
CA LYS A 214 5.60 -15.72 8.33
C LYS A 214 7.07 -16.12 8.40
N GLY A 215 7.80 -15.44 9.28
CA GLY A 215 9.21 -15.76 9.55
C GLY A 215 10.09 -15.57 8.34
N ASP A 216 10.99 -16.51 8.09
CA ASP A 216 12.02 -16.41 7.05
C ASP A 216 11.50 -16.41 5.61
N ASP A 217 10.24 -16.79 5.39
CA ASP A 217 9.59 -16.68 4.08
C ASP A 217 9.27 -15.22 3.71
N VAL A 218 9.25 -14.32 4.70
CA VAL A 218 9.05 -12.89 4.50
C VAL A 218 10.39 -12.20 4.40
N GLN A 219 10.69 -11.67 3.21
CA GLN A 219 11.90 -10.91 2.97
C GLN A 219 11.53 -9.51 2.49
N LEU A 220 12.01 -8.50 3.21
CA LEU A 220 11.96 -7.10 2.83
C LEU A 220 13.39 -6.55 2.79
N PHE A 221 13.70 -5.73 1.82
CA PHE A 221 14.99 -5.07 1.74
C PHE A 221 14.86 -3.76 0.95
N LEU A 222 15.60 -2.75 1.38
CA LEU A 222 15.74 -1.51 0.63
C LEU A 222 16.88 -1.66 -0.38
N GLN A 223 16.62 -1.20 -1.60
CA GLN A 223 17.64 -1.14 -2.64
C GLN A 223 18.44 0.16 -2.48
N PRO A 224 19.75 0.12 -2.47
CA PRO A 224 20.58 1.32 -2.41
C PRO A 224 20.68 1.99 -3.79
N ASP A 225 21.07 3.26 -3.79
CA ASP A 225 21.46 4.01 -5.00
C ASP A 225 20.38 4.06 -6.09
N LEU A 226 19.12 4.11 -5.71
CA LEU A 226 18.02 4.32 -6.64
C LEU A 226 17.95 5.79 -7.12
N PRO A 227 17.45 6.04 -8.34
CA PRO A 227 17.09 7.38 -8.74
C PRO A 227 15.96 7.90 -7.84
N LYS A 228 16.00 9.17 -7.46
CA LYS A 228 14.97 9.78 -6.66
C LYS A 228 13.69 9.96 -7.48
N ALA A 229 12.54 9.68 -6.86
CA ALA A 229 11.24 9.93 -7.46
C ALA A 229 10.95 11.44 -7.44
N ALA A 230 10.98 12.07 -8.60
CA ALA A 230 10.53 13.45 -8.74
C ALA A 230 9.00 13.51 -8.66
N ILE A 231 8.50 14.61 -8.13
CA ILE A 231 7.06 14.86 -8.15
C ILE A 231 6.63 15.26 -9.57
N GLU A 232 5.54 14.68 -10.04
CA GLU A 232 4.86 15.10 -11.27
C GLU A 232 3.70 16.03 -10.89
N PHE A 233 3.55 17.13 -11.63
CA PHE A 233 2.47 18.09 -11.45
C PHE A 233 1.48 17.98 -12.58
N ASP A 234 0.22 17.86 -12.22
CA ASP A 234 -0.89 18.00 -13.13
C ASP A 234 -1.43 19.43 -13.01
N ILE A 235 -1.31 20.20 -14.08
CA ILE A 235 -1.80 21.57 -14.16
C ILE A 235 -2.96 21.60 -15.14
N GLU A 236 -4.09 22.12 -14.68
CA GLU A 236 -5.25 22.34 -15.54
C GLU A 236 -4.92 23.36 -16.64
N ASP A 237 -5.56 23.21 -17.81
CA ASP A 237 -5.45 24.20 -18.89
C ASP A 237 -5.75 25.60 -18.39
N PRO A 238 -5.00 26.62 -18.84
CA PRO A 238 -5.18 27.98 -18.39
C PRO A 238 -6.58 28.51 -18.73
N VAL A 239 -7.19 29.16 -17.76
CA VAL A 239 -8.54 29.74 -17.89
C VAL A 239 -8.43 31.28 -17.88
N GLU A 240 -8.99 31.93 -18.92
CA GLU A 240 -9.14 33.38 -18.94
C GLU A 240 -10.35 33.78 -18.09
N LEU A 241 -10.11 34.66 -17.11
CA LEU A 241 -11.14 35.17 -16.22
C LEU A 241 -11.84 36.40 -16.81
N SER A 242 -13.02 36.74 -16.28
CA SER A 242 -13.84 37.87 -16.76
C SER A 242 -13.17 39.23 -16.62
N ASP A 243 -12.13 39.35 -15.80
CA ASP A 243 -11.32 40.58 -15.62
C ASP A 243 -10.12 40.66 -16.58
N GLY A 244 -9.99 39.68 -17.48
CA GLY A 244 -8.92 39.59 -18.47
C GLY A 244 -7.61 39.01 -17.91
N SER A 245 -7.62 38.48 -16.67
CA SER A 245 -6.49 37.73 -16.14
C SER A 245 -6.55 36.26 -16.54
N THR A 246 -5.41 35.59 -16.60
CA THR A 246 -5.29 34.15 -16.84
C THR A 246 -4.90 33.45 -15.55
N ILE A 247 -5.49 32.31 -15.28
CA ILE A 247 -5.20 31.45 -14.13
C ILE A 247 -4.78 30.07 -14.59
N TRP A 248 -3.72 29.55 -13.99
CA TRP A 248 -3.34 28.14 -13.98
C TRP A 248 -3.56 27.61 -12.59
N ALA A 249 -4.22 26.49 -12.49
CA ALA A 249 -4.53 25.87 -11.21
C ALA A 249 -4.18 24.40 -11.26
N GLY A 250 -3.92 23.78 -10.13
CA GLY A 250 -3.66 22.36 -10.05
C GLY A 250 -3.73 21.82 -8.64
N TYR A 251 -3.92 20.49 -8.60
CA TYR A 251 -3.84 19.72 -7.40
C TYR A 251 -2.56 18.90 -7.41
N VAL A 252 -2.09 18.54 -6.22
CA VAL A 252 -1.05 17.52 -6.13
C VAL A 252 -1.66 16.21 -6.62
N PRO A 253 -1.11 15.59 -7.66
CA PRO A 253 -1.59 14.28 -8.09
C PRO A 253 -1.43 13.30 -6.95
N SER A 254 -2.42 12.41 -6.77
CA SER A 254 -2.33 11.28 -5.86
C SER A 254 -1.21 10.37 -6.36
N GLY A 255 0.00 10.63 -5.95
CA GLY A 255 1.21 10.00 -6.45
C GLY A 255 1.99 9.34 -5.32
N PHE A 256 3.21 8.97 -5.63
CA PHE A 256 4.11 8.10 -4.90
C PHE A 256 4.68 8.67 -3.61
N THR A 257 4.53 9.95 -3.41
CA THR A 257 5.00 10.63 -2.21
C THR A 257 3.83 11.39 -1.64
N SER A 258 3.39 11.00 -0.46
CA SER A 258 2.27 11.62 0.22
C SER A 258 2.61 12.98 0.82
N GLU A 259 3.89 13.23 1.10
CA GLU A 259 4.34 14.39 1.87
C GLU A 259 5.57 15.01 1.22
N VAL A 260 5.42 16.15 0.58
CA VAL A 260 6.53 16.91 -0.02
C VAL A 260 6.74 18.19 0.77
N ASN A 261 7.97 18.44 1.22
CA ASN A 261 8.27 19.71 1.85
C ASN A 261 8.10 20.85 0.82
N PRO A 262 7.21 21.82 1.05
CA PRO A 262 6.98 22.91 0.13
C PRO A 262 8.26 23.68 -0.22
N ALA A 263 9.24 23.75 0.69
CA ALA A 263 10.52 24.41 0.45
C ALA A 263 11.39 23.75 -0.63
N ASP A 264 11.14 22.47 -0.93
CA ASP A 264 11.85 21.75 -1.99
C ASP A 264 11.32 22.06 -3.39
N LEU A 265 10.16 22.70 -3.50
CA LEU A 265 9.46 22.92 -4.75
C LEU A 265 9.49 24.38 -5.18
N THR A 266 9.85 24.61 -6.44
CA THR A 266 9.85 25.92 -7.04
C THR A 266 9.15 25.87 -8.40
N PHE A 267 8.12 26.70 -8.59
CA PHE A 267 7.50 26.92 -9.88
C PHE A 267 8.23 27.99 -10.67
N HIS A 268 8.51 27.70 -11.92
CA HIS A 268 9.10 28.62 -12.87
C HIS A 268 8.13 28.89 -14.02
N VAL A 269 7.77 30.13 -14.20
CA VAL A 269 7.06 30.57 -15.41
C VAL A 269 8.10 30.85 -16.48
N VAL A 270 8.00 30.13 -17.60
CA VAL A 270 9.02 30.12 -18.65
C VAL A 270 8.45 30.67 -19.95
N GLU A 271 9.12 31.65 -20.55
CA GLU A 271 8.85 32.16 -21.87
C GLU A 271 10.09 31.95 -22.75
N SER A 272 9.93 31.27 -23.89
CA SER A 272 11.03 31.05 -24.83
C SER A 272 12.32 30.50 -24.19
N GLU A 273 12.17 29.51 -23.30
CA GLU A 273 13.24 28.88 -22.53
C GLU A 273 13.87 29.72 -21.40
N ALA A 274 13.40 30.93 -21.16
CA ALA A 274 13.86 31.78 -20.07
C ALA A 274 12.83 31.84 -18.94
N THR A 275 13.27 31.65 -17.71
CA THR A 275 12.44 31.90 -16.52
C THR A 275 12.19 33.39 -16.38
N ILE A 276 10.92 33.79 -16.34
CA ILE A 276 10.51 35.20 -16.19
C ILE A 276 10.07 35.52 -14.78
N VAL A 277 9.47 34.55 -14.05
CA VAL A 277 9.19 34.66 -12.61
C VAL A 277 9.36 33.28 -11.97
N GLU A 278 9.58 33.26 -10.66
CA GLU A 278 9.85 32.07 -9.87
C GLU A 278 9.11 32.15 -8.54
N PHE A 279 8.45 31.08 -8.12
CA PHE A 279 7.69 30.98 -6.88
C PHE A 279 8.12 29.77 -6.09
N ASN A 280 8.57 29.97 -4.85
CA ASN A 280 8.78 28.87 -3.92
C ASN A 280 7.45 28.58 -3.18
N LEU A 281 7.07 27.30 -3.09
CA LEU A 281 5.81 26.91 -2.45
C LEU A 281 5.78 27.25 -0.95
N ALA A 282 6.93 27.28 -0.29
CA ALA A 282 7.01 27.66 1.13
C ALA A 282 6.56 29.11 1.41
N ASP A 283 6.51 29.96 0.39
CA ASP A 283 6.06 31.34 0.55
C ASP A 283 4.53 31.47 0.73
N LEU A 284 3.77 30.38 0.53
CA LEU A 284 2.30 30.28 0.60
C LEU A 284 1.55 31.26 -0.33
N SER A 285 2.06 32.45 -0.50
CA SER A 285 1.59 33.44 -1.46
C SER A 285 2.72 34.40 -1.84
N SER A 286 2.80 34.75 -3.10
CA SER A 286 3.80 35.66 -3.62
C SER A 286 3.20 36.46 -4.78
N ASN A 287 3.60 37.76 -4.85
CA ASN A 287 3.27 38.65 -5.96
C ASN A 287 4.56 39.19 -6.55
N GLN A 288 4.73 38.99 -7.85
CA GLN A 288 5.91 39.46 -8.57
C GLN A 288 5.50 40.25 -9.82
N THR A 289 6.39 41.10 -10.28
CA THR A 289 6.24 41.78 -11.57
C THR A 289 7.46 41.46 -12.40
N ASP A 290 7.24 41.00 -13.61
CA ASP A 290 8.32 40.67 -14.54
C ASP A 290 8.94 41.91 -15.20
N GLU A 291 9.96 41.71 -16.02
CA GLU A 291 10.68 42.80 -16.70
C GLU A 291 9.81 43.56 -17.72
N HIS A 292 8.67 42.99 -18.12
CA HIS A 292 7.73 43.63 -19.06
C HIS A 292 6.62 44.39 -18.34
N GLY A 293 6.57 44.30 -17.01
CA GLY A 293 5.57 44.98 -16.17
C GLY A 293 4.28 44.18 -15.98
N ASP A 294 4.22 42.92 -16.40
CA ASP A 294 3.11 42.05 -16.09
C ASP A 294 3.23 41.56 -14.66
N TRP A 295 2.09 41.51 -13.96
CA TRP A 295 2.03 40.98 -12.61
C TRP A 295 1.74 39.48 -12.62
N TRP A 296 2.26 38.77 -11.61
CA TRP A 296 2.14 37.35 -11.40
C TRP A 296 1.87 37.12 -9.94
N ASP A 297 0.72 36.49 -9.63
CA ASP A 297 0.34 36.07 -8.28
C ASP A 297 0.44 34.56 -8.17
N PHE A 298 1.01 34.12 -7.07
CA PHE A 298 1.03 32.71 -6.67
C PHE A 298 0.31 32.56 -5.33
N ILE A 299 -0.53 31.56 -5.21
CA ILE A 299 -1.21 31.18 -3.97
C ILE A 299 -1.19 29.67 -3.84
N TYR A 300 -0.86 29.21 -2.65
CA TYR A 300 -0.89 27.80 -2.26
C TYR A 300 -1.81 27.63 -1.05
N TRP A 301 -2.69 26.64 -1.08
CA TRP A 301 -3.59 26.26 0.01
C TRP A 301 -3.22 24.86 0.51
N ASP A 302 -2.67 24.82 1.72
CA ASP A 302 -2.51 23.61 2.51
C ASP A 302 -3.87 23.28 3.15
N TYR A 303 -4.68 22.49 2.44
CA TYR A 303 -5.99 22.09 2.93
C TYR A 303 -5.91 20.97 3.97
N SER A 304 -4.87 20.17 3.97
CA SER A 304 -4.61 19.17 5.00
C SER A 304 -4.22 19.79 6.33
N GLY A 305 -3.57 20.96 6.30
CA GLY A 305 -3.05 21.66 7.46
C GLY A 305 -1.85 20.96 8.11
N ASP A 306 -1.19 20.07 7.37
CA ASP A 306 -0.05 19.28 7.85
C ASP A 306 1.31 19.94 7.59
N GLY A 307 1.34 21.01 6.80
CA GLY A 307 2.55 21.75 6.42
C GLY A 307 3.36 21.09 5.30
N TYR A 308 2.85 20.04 4.70
CA TYR A 308 3.41 19.38 3.54
C TYR A 308 2.57 19.67 2.29
N PHE A 309 3.16 19.50 1.13
CA PHE A 309 2.44 19.53 -0.13
C PHE A 309 1.93 18.12 -0.44
N SER A 310 0.64 17.89 -0.24
CA SER A 310 0.01 16.58 -0.26
C SER A 310 -1.21 16.52 -1.19
N SER A 311 -1.75 15.34 -1.43
CA SER A 311 -2.79 15.06 -2.44
C SER A 311 -4.11 15.83 -2.29
N SER A 312 -4.34 16.52 -1.16
CA SER A 312 -5.52 17.37 -0.95
C SER A 312 -5.26 18.84 -1.20
N ASP A 313 -4.02 19.20 -1.45
CA ASP A 313 -3.60 20.60 -1.57
C ASP A 313 -3.79 21.13 -2.98
N TYR A 314 -3.84 22.44 -3.06
CA TYR A 314 -4.18 23.16 -4.27
C TYR A 314 -3.30 24.40 -4.43
N TYR A 315 -2.95 24.74 -5.66
CA TYR A 315 -2.21 25.95 -5.97
C TYR A 315 -2.79 26.67 -7.18
N GLU A 316 -2.55 27.98 -7.24
CA GLU A 316 -2.90 28.84 -8.37
C GLU A 316 -1.73 29.73 -8.74
N ILE A 317 -1.51 29.92 -10.04
CA ILE A 317 -0.69 30.97 -10.62
C ILE A 317 -1.60 31.85 -11.48
N ARG A 318 -1.61 33.14 -11.22
CA ARG A 318 -2.50 34.08 -11.90
C ARG A 318 -1.70 35.28 -12.46
N THR A 319 -2.09 35.77 -13.64
CA THR A 319 -1.41 36.89 -14.30
C THR A 319 -2.35 37.71 -15.19
N ASN A 320 -1.97 38.96 -15.45
CA ASN A 320 -2.53 39.78 -16.53
C ASN A 320 -1.77 39.66 -17.85
N SER A 321 -0.74 38.82 -17.89
CA SER A 321 0.04 38.60 -19.13
C SER A 321 -0.79 37.86 -20.17
N SER A 322 -0.70 38.28 -21.40
CA SER A 322 -1.27 37.59 -22.56
C SER A 322 -0.21 36.78 -23.35
N ARG A 323 0.98 36.66 -22.79
CA ARG A 323 2.09 35.94 -23.41
C ARG A 323 1.91 34.44 -23.31
N VAL A 324 2.43 33.72 -24.27
CA VAL A 324 2.45 32.24 -24.22
C VAL A 324 3.61 31.82 -23.33
N VAL A 325 3.28 31.21 -22.22
CA VAL A 325 4.23 30.71 -21.24
C VAL A 325 3.98 29.23 -20.96
N SER A 326 5.00 28.56 -20.45
CA SER A 326 4.89 27.25 -19.83
C SER A 326 5.25 27.33 -18.35
N ILE A 327 4.72 26.40 -17.56
CA ILE A 327 5.07 26.29 -16.16
C ILE A 327 5.92 25.03 -16.00
N LYS A 328 7.09 25.21 -15.38
CA LYS A 328 8.00 24.12 -15.01
C LYS A 328 8.17 24.09 -13.51
N THR A 329 8.32 22.90 -12.98
CA THR A 329 8.59 22.72 -11.56
C THR A 329 10.00 22.17 -11.38
N TYR A 330 10.75 22.80 -10.49
CA TYR A 330 12.01 22.27 -10.00
C TYR A 330 11.81 21.66 -8.63
N ASP A 331 12.22 20.41 -8.50
CA ASP A 331 12.24 19.67 -7.26
C ASP A 331 13.70 19.56 -6.78
N SER A 332 14.04 20.33 -5.76
CA SER A 332 15.41 20.40 -5.25
C SER A 332 15.85 19.12 -4.53
N TRP A 333 14.89 18.37 -3.95
CA TRP A 333 15.21 17.10 -3.33
C TRP A 333 15.60 16.04 -4.37
N ALA A 334 14.87 15.96 -5.48
CA ALA A 334 15.16 15.03 -6.56
C ALA A 334 16.20 15.55 -7.55
N ASP A 335 16.59 16.82 -7.46
CA ASP A 335 17.41 17.54 -8.45
C ASP A 335 16.85 17.37 -9.87
N SER A 336 15.56 17.54 -10.02
CA SER A 336 14.83 17.24 -11.24
C SER A 336 13.88 18.36 -11.65
N TRP A 337 13.72 18.50 -12.96
CA TRP A 337 12.75 19.38 -13.59
C TRP A 337 11.61 18.56 -14.18
N THR A 338 10.39 18.99 -13.90
CA THR A 338 9.20 18.46 -14.55
C THR A 338 8.51 19.57 -15.33
N ASP A 339 8.14 19.28 -16.59
CA ASP A 339 7.24 20.14 -17.33
C ASP A 339 5.82 19.85 -16.84
N ALA A 340 5.05 20.89 -16.54
CA ALA A 340 3.64 20.71 -16.29
C ALA A 340 2.97 20.17 -17.56
N THR A 341 2.40 18.99 -17.45
CA THR A 341 1.56 18.43 -18.51
C THR A 341 0.18 19.05 -18.41
N PHE A 342 -0.25 19.74 -19.45
CA PHE A 342 -1.62 20.22 -19.57
C PHE A 342 -2.52 19.03 -19.93
N SER A 343 -3.52 18.74 -19.12
CA SER A 343 -4.47 17.65 -19.33
C SER A 343 -5.73 18.11 -20.07
#